data_7480d3754789a4aa84789732f70a9b97
#
_entry.id   7480d3754789a4aa84789732f70a9b97
#
_cell.length_a   1.000
_cell.length_b   1.000
_cell.length_c   1.000
_cell.angle_alpha   90.00
_cell.angle_beta   90.00
_cell.angle_gamma   90.00
#
_symmetry.space_group_name_H-M   'P 1'
#
loop_
_entity.id
_entity.type
_entity.pdbx_description
1 polymer ?
#
loop_
_entity_poly.entity_id
_entity_poly.type
_entity_poly.pdbx_seq_one_letter_code
_entity_poly.pdbx_strand_id
1 'polypeptide(L)'
;KSYITDEQLSGWSPFPILELTEENPYYSTKDGCLLSKDGLVLVKYPSAISGTVHIPDGIETITSYAFILSEAEEIYFPDSLRVLMPKCFWLCNKLQKVDFGHGIEEIGIGHDCSLFMQCSMLHEIEIPPQVRIIGESAFLGTAISKVTFHEGLTQIMDYAFKQSCIKEVTLPASLKYIGRQSFPGMDSVTLLSDNMPYGIAEAITSNTIQDNSPIYIKIKKPAATVFMPRYIVTADAVTLDTRLAIPSFREKCEELLYDYGMQPEIKWKTAIKTMKECPNDTVKTYLRRVSKNIIAMYMELNDETGLIDFIKLGIMTPKALDDTYKKAKENGLTTVMAYICEAQKDTKGSNSSFSL
;
A
#
# COMPACT_ATOMS: atom_id res chain seq x y z
N LYS A 1 43.60 -26.17 5.58
CA LYS A 1 42.71 -25.73 6.68
C LYS A 1 42.16 -24.38 6.27
N SER A 2 40.97 -24.35 5.63
CA SER A 2 40.27 -23.08 5.40
C SER A 2 39.57 -22.69 6.70
N TYR A 3 40.15 -21.70 7.38
CA TYR A 3 39.48 -21.08 8.52
C TYR A 3 38.40 -20.12 7.94
N ILE A 4 37.14 -20.31 8.32
CA ILE A 4 36.09 -19.34 8.06
C ILE A 4 36.31 -18.20 9.05
N THR A 5 36.54 -16.98 8.55
CA THR A 5 36.74 -15.83 9.42
C THR A 5 35.40 -15.25 9.88
N ASP A 6 35.39 -14.58 11.03
CA ASP A 6 34.19 -13.87 11.51
C ASP A 6 33.72 -12.83 10.49
N GLU A 7 34.62 -12.24 9.71
CA GLU A 7 34.31 -11.31 8.63
C GLU A 7 33.54 -12.01 7.47
N GLN A 8 33.90 -13.26 7.13
CA GLN A 8 33.19 -14.06 6.13
C GLN A 8 31.80 -14.49 6.63
N LEU A 9 31.63 -14.70 7.94
CA LEU A 9 30.37 -15.09 8.55
C LEU A 9 29.44 -13.90 8.78
N SER A 10 29.99 -12.76 9.19
CA SER A 10 29.24 -11.53 9.49
C SER A 10 29.23 -10.52 8.35
N GLY A 11 30.07 -10.71 7.34
CA GLY A 11 30.36 -9.73 6.32
C GLY A 11 29.28 -9.60 5.23
N TRP A 12 29.32 -8.44 4.59
CA TRP A 12 28.50 -8.02 3.46
C TRP A 12 29.11 -8.47 2.12
N SER A 13 30.12 -9.32 2.15
CA SER A 13 30.83 -9.80 0.97
C SER A 13 30.17 -11.05 0.39
N PRO A 14 30.21 -11.23 -0.94
CA PRO A 14 29.78 -12.47 -1.56
C PRO A 14 30.47 -13.67 -0.92
N PHE A 15 29.69 -14.73 -0.60
CA PHE A 15 30.21 -15.91 0.04
C PHE A 15 30.67 -16.93 -1.02
N PRO A 16 31.92 -17.41 -0.98
CA PRO A 16 32.44 -18.39 -1.94
C PRO A 16 31.88 -19.78 -1.69
N ILE A 17 32.02 -20.66 -2.66
CA ILE A 17 31.79 -22.09 -2.46
C ILE A 17 32.89 -22.62 -1.54
N LEU A 18 32.51 -23.24 -0.44
CA LEU A 18 33.42 -23.83 0.54
C LEU A 18 33.17 -25.34 0.65
N GLU A 19 34.26 -26.07 0.79
CA GLU A 19 34.24 -27.47 1.24
C GLU A 19 34.96 -27.53 2.57
N LEU A 20 34.31 -28.07 3.58
CA LEU A 20 34.87 -28.30 4.90
C LEU A 20 35.20 -29.79 5.06
N THR A 21 36.26 -30.08 5.83
CA THR A 21 36.53 -31.45 6.24
C THR A 21 35.47 -31.92 7.27
N GLU A 22 35.15 -33.20 7.27
CA GLU A 22 34.21 -33.83 8.22
C GLU A 22 34.58 -33.58 9.68
N GLU A 23 35.88 -33.34 9.95
CA GLU A 23 36.42 -33.05 11.28
C GLU A 23 36.09 -31.67 11.83
N ASN A 24 35.47 -30.76 11.03
CA ASN A 24 35.11 -29.42 11.55
C ASN A 24 34.08 -29.58 12.68
N PRO A 25 34.36 -29.07 13.90
CA PRO A 25 33.51 -29.33 15.05
C PRO A 25 32.21 -28.47 15.06
N TYR A 26 32.16 -27.38 14.28
CA TYR A 26 31.09 -26.38 14.35
C TYR A 26 30.20 -26.35 13.13
N TYR A 27 30.74 -26.64 11.96
CA TYR A 27 30.05 -26.49 10.68
C TYR A 27 30.19 -27.72 9.81
N SER A 28 29.24 -27.89 8.91
CA SER A 28 29.27 -28.83 7.80
C SER A 28 29.00 -28.10 6.49
N THR A 29 29.30 -28.77 5.36
CA THR A 29 28.93 -28.25 4.04
C THR A 29 28.07 -29.27 3.32
N LYS A 30 27.03 -28.79 2.64
CA LYS A 30 26.17 -29.60 1.77
C LYS A 30 25.79 -28.74 0.57
N ASP A 31 25.98 -29.26 -0.62
CA ASP A 31 25.67 -28.55 -1.90
C ASP A 31 26.29 -27.14 -1.97
N GLY A 32 27.50 -26.97 -1.40
CA GLY A 32 28.21 -25.70 -1.30
C GLY A 32 27.72 -24.77 -0.19
N CYS A 33 26.60 -25.07 0.45
CA CYS A 33 26.08 -24.29 1.58
C CYS A 33 26.85 -24.56 2.85
N LEU A 34 27.05 -23.52 3.66
CA LEU A 34 27.60 -23.63 5.02
C LEU A 34 26.43 -23.85 5.99
N LEU A 35 26.45 -24.95 6.70
CA LEU A 35 25.43 -25.35 7.68
C LEU A 35 26.04 -25.42 9.08
N SER A 36 25.21 -25.29 10.11
CA SER A 36 25.55 -25.74 11.46
C SER A 36 25.88 -27.23 11.47
N LYS A 37 26.61 -27.70 12.49
CA LYS A 37 27.06 -29.09 12.54
C LYS A 37 25.92 -30.12 12.62
N ASP A 38 24.81 -29.74 13.26
CA ASP A 38 23.58 -30.52 13.35
C ASP A 38 22.72 -30.47 12.06
N GLY A 39 23.09 -29.59 11.11
CA GLY A 39 22.38 -29.44 9.85
C GLY A 39 21.06 -28.68 9.91
N LEU A 40 20.72 -28.10 11.08
CA LEU A 40 19.43 -27.36 11.25
C LEU A 40 19.48 -25.90 10.82
N VAL A 41 20.67 -25.31 10.76
CA VAL A 41 20.84 -23.88 10.46
C VAL A 41 21.64 -23.69 9.18
N LEU A 42 21.05 -22.99 8.21
CA LEU A 42 21.77 -22.51 7.03
C LEU A 42 22.47 -21.19 7.41
N VAL A 43 23.80 -21.24 7.49
CA VAL A 43 24.64 -20.11 7.92
C VAL A 43 24.99 -19.21 6.74
N LYS A 44 25.42 -19.78 5.60
CA LYS A 44 25.75 -19.04 4.38
C LYS A 44 25.45 -19.86 3.13
N TYR A 45 24.97 -19.16 2.11
CA TYR A 45 24.76 -19.69 0.77
C TYR A 45 25.81 -19.10 -0.19
N PRO A 46 26.40 -19.90 -1.10
CA PRO A 46 27.39 -19.38 -2.07
C PRO A 46 26.71 -18.39 -3.03
N SER A 47 27.16 -17.15 -3.02
CA SER A 47 26.51 -16.07 -3.74
C SER A 47 26.54 -16.23 -5.27
N ALA A 48 27.53 -16.93 -5.81
CA ALA A 48 27.72 -17.13 -7.25
C ALA A 48 26.86 -18.25 -7.85
N ILE A 49 26.11 -19.00 -7.04
CA ILE A 49 25.19 -20.04 -7.54
C ILE A 49 23.92 -19.33 -8.04
N SER A 50 23.65 -19.47 -9.34
CA SER A 50 22.48 -18.88 -10.03
C SER A 50 21.36 -19.90 -10.27
N GLY A 51 20.22 -19.40 -10.74
CA GLY A 51 19.07 -20.23 -11.10
C GLY A 51 18.20 -20.60 -9.90
N THR A 52 17.64 -21.82 -9.95
CA THR A 52 16.69 -22.32 -8.95
C THR A 52 17.41 -22.96 -7.77
N VAL A 53 17.05 -22.52 -6.56
CA VAL A 53 17.62 -22.99 -5.30
C VAL A 53 16.53 -23.68 -4.49
N HIS A 54 16.76 -24.94 -4.14
CA HIS A 54 15.96 -25.67 -3.15
C HIS A 54 16.74 -25.74 -1.84
N ILE A 55 16.20 -25.09 -0.80
CA ILE A 55 16.80 -25.18 0.53
C ILE A 55 16.61 -26.61 1.04
N PRO A 56 17.67 -27.29 1.53
CA PRO A 56 17.58 -28.67 1.95
C PRO A 56 16.55 -28.90 3.05
N ASP A 57 15.84 -30.04 2.96
CA ASP A 57 14.96 -30.51 4.03
C ASP A 57 15.73 -30.67 5.35
N GLY A 58 15.06 -30.32 6.46
CA GLY A 58 15.63 -30.35 7.80
C GLY A 58 16.18 -28.98 8.25
N ILE A 59 16.40 -28.02 7.34
CA ILE A 59 16.75 -26.65 7.72
C ILE A 59 15.56 -26.00 8.43
N GLU A 60 15.80 -25.53 9.66
CA GLU A 60 14.82 -24.82 10.49
C GLU A 60 15.05 -23.29 10.54
N THR A 61 16.30 -22.86 10.35
CA THR A 61 16.69 -21.46 10.45
C THR A 61 17.64 -21.05 9.33
N ILE A 62 17.40 -19.87 8.75
CA ILE A 62 18.35 -19.19 7.86
C ILE A 62 18.87 -17.95 8.57
N THR A 63 20.20 -17.83 8.70
CA THR A 63 20.84 -16.73 9.44
C THR A 63 20.80 -15.41 8.69
N SER A 64 21.05 -14.31 9.41
CA SER A 64 21.20 -13.00 8.80
C SER A 64 22.28 -12.99 7.71
N TYR A 65 22.00 -12.31 6.62
CA TYR A 65 22.90 -12.17 5.45
C TYR A 65 23.30 -13.51 4.79
N ALA A 66 22.55 -14.61 5.03
CA ALA A 66 22.90 -15.92 4.47
C ALA A 66 22.94 -15.91 2.94
N PHE A 67 22.07 -15.19 2.27
CA PHE A 67 21.94 -15.06 0.82
C PHE A 67 22.29 -13.66 0.29
N ILE A 68 22.98 -12.84 1.08
CA ILE A 68 23.32 -11.48 0.63
C ILE A 68 24.00 -11.50 -0.75
N LEU A 69 23.54 -10.62 -1.67
CA LEU A 69 24.05 -10.52 -3.04
C LEU A 69 24.02 -11.84 -3.83
N SER A 70 23.13 -12.77 -3.48
CA SER A 70 22.98 -14.04 -4.18
C SER A 70 22.49 -13.84 -5.63
N GLU A 71 23.04 -14.61 -6.56
CA GLU A 71 22.63 -14.72 -7.96
C GLU A 71 21.44 -15.67 -8.16
N ALA A 72 20.85 -16.23 -7.07
CA ALA A 72 19.68 -17.08 -7.13
C ALA A 72 18.49 -16.35 -7.78
N GLU A 73 17.78 -17.02 -8.68
CA GLU A 73 16.62 -16.50 -9.41
C GLU A 73 15.30 -16.97 -8.77
N GLU A 74 15.27 -18.20 -8.29
CA GLU A 74 14.13 -18.78 -7.59
C GLU A 74 14.58 -19.48 -6.30
N ILE A 75 13.82 -19.33 -5.23
CA ILE A 75 14.11 -19.99 -3.95
C ILE A 75 12.87 -20.71 -3.46
N TYR A 76 13.05 -21.98 -3.09
CA TYR A 76 12.03 -22.86 -2.54
C TYR A 76 12.44 -23.29 -1.13
N PHE A 77 11.60 -22.96 -0.14
CA PHE A 77 11.84 -23.30 1.26
C PHE A 77 11.20 -24.64 1.63
N PRO A 78 11.86 -25.44 2.49
CA PRO A 78 11.29 -26.69 2.99
C PRO A 78 10.24 -26.41 4.07
N ASP A 79 9.35 -27.36 4.26
CA ASP A 79 8.33 -27.32 5.32
C ASP A 79 8.91 -27.35 6.75
N SER A 80 10.19 -27.71 6.89
CA SER A 80 10.91 -27.65 8.15
C SER A 80 11.32 -26.24 8.57
N LEU A 81 11.37 -25.27 7.64
CA LEU A 81 11.84 -23.92 7.92
C LEU A 81 10.86 -23.17 8.83
N ARG A 82 11.40 -22.55 9.89
CA ARG A 82 10.64 -21.79 10.91
C ARG A 82 11.06 -20.33 11.01
N VAL A 83 12.36 -20.09 10.84
CA VAL A 83 12.94 -18.77 11.13
C VAL A 83 13.76 -18.26 9.97
N LEU A 84 13.38 -17.05 9.50
CA LEU A 84 14.19 -16.21 8.62
C LEU A 84 14.75 -15.04 9.42
N MET A 85 16.06 -15.03 9.65
CA MET A 85 16.70 -13.95 10.40
C MET A 85 16.78 -12.65 9.55
N PRO A 86 16.90 -11.49 10.17
CA PRO A 86 16.92 -10.20 9.45
C PRO A 86 17.95 -10.16 8.32
N LYS A 87 17.57 -9.54 7.20
CA LYS A 87 18.43 -9.24 6.05
C LYS A 87 19.00 -10.47 5.33
N CYS A 88 18.44 -11.67 5.54
CA CYS A 88 19.02 -12.90 4.97
C CYS A 88 19.03 -12.91 3.43
N PHE A 89 18.11 -12.19 2.76
CA PHE A 89 18.04 -12.03 1.29
C PHE A 89 18.28 -10.60 0.82
N TRP A 90 19.00 -9.80 1.60
CA TRP A 90 19.25 -8.42 1.24
C TRP A 90 20.07 -8.32 -0.06
N LEU A 91 19.64 -7.43 -0.99
CA LEU A 91 20.30 -7.20 -2.29
C LEU A 91 20.36 -8.42 -3.23
N CYS A 92 19.43 -9.37 -3.10
CA CYS A 92 19.28 -10.48 -4.06
C CYS A 92 18.65 -9.95 -5.36
N ASN A 93 19.42 -9.22 -6.16
CA ASN A 93 18.93 -8.46 -7.31
C ASN A 93 18.51 -9.34 -8.51
N LYS A 94 18.76 -10.66 -8.47
CA LYS A 94 18.31 -11.63 -9.49
C LYS A 94 17.07 -12.39 -9.07
N LEU A 95 16.67 -12.29 -7.80
CA LEU A 95 15.56 -13.06 -7.24
C LEU A 95 14.23 -12.63 -7.85
N GLN A 96 13.56 -13.56 -8.51
CA GLN A 96 12.28 -13.37 -9.21
C GLN A 96 11.13 -14.07 -8.52
N LYS A 97 11.42 -15.19 -7.82
CA LYS A 97 10.40 -16.04 -7.19
C LYS A 97 10.86 -16.54 -5.82
N VAL A 98 9.93 -16.52 -4.87
CA VAL A 98 10.09 -17.13 -3.55
C VAL A 98 8.88 -18.02 -3.27
N ASP A 99 9.12 -19.27 -2.96
CA ASP A 99 8.13 -20.21 -2.43
C ASP A 99 8.44 -20.44 -0.95
N PHE A 100 7.54 -20.00 -0.08
CA PHE A 100 7.76 -20.04 1.37
C PHE A 100 7.48 -21.42 2.00
N GLY A 101 7.04 -22.44 1.23
CA GLY A 101 6.61 -23.71 1.80
C GLY A 101 5.48 -23.52 2.84
N HIS A 102 5.40 -24.48 3.79
CA HIS A 102 4.33 -24.47 4.79
C HIS A 102 4.81 -24.25 6.23
N GLY A 103 6.12 -24.10 6.44
CA GLY A 103 6.70 -24.04 7.78
C GLY A 103 6.75 -22.67 8.44
N ILE A 104 6.74 -21.58 7.66
CA ILE A 104 6.93 -20.22 8.13
C ILE A 104 5.59 -19.62 8.54
N GLU A 105 5.48 -19.13 9.78
CA GLU A 105 4.31 -18.37 10.27
C GLU A 105 4.56 -16.86 10.30
N GLU A 106 5.81 -16.42 10.25
CA GLU A 106 6.21 -15.01 10.27
C GLU A 106 7.28 -14.72 9.20
N ILE A 107 7.03 -13.76 8.34
CA ILE A 107 8.00 -13.30 7.35
C ILE A 107 8.75 -12.10 7.93
N GLY A 108 9.90 -12.41 8.54
CA GLY A 108 10.74 -11.44 9.22
C GLY A 108 10.35 -11.21 10.68
N ILE A 109 11.31 -11.41 11.55
CA ILE A 109 11.14 -11.29 13.00
C ILE A 109 11.97 -10.10 13.50
N GLY A 110 11.40 -9.31 14.42
CA GLY A 110 12.08 -8.21 15.10
C GLY A 110 12.09 -6.89 14.32
N HIS A 111 12.79 -5.92 14.89
CA HIS A 111 12.97 -4.60 14.29
C HIS A 111 14.01 -4.66 13.15
N ASP A 112 13.80 -3.82 12.11
CA ASP A 112 14.69 -3.71 10.95
C ASP A 112 14.94 -5.07 10.28
N CYS A 113 13.88 -5.81 10.07
CA CYS A 113 13.99 -7.16 9.51
C CYS A 113 14.50 -7.12 8.06
N SER A 114 14.06 -6.15 7.24
CA SER A 114 14.57 -5.84 5.88
C SER A 114 14.89 -7.10 5.05
N LEU A 115 14.05 -8.15 5.16
CA LEU A 115 14.34 -9.51 4.75
C LEU A 115 14.71 -9.62 3.27
N PHE A 116 13.86 -9.08 2.37
CA PHE A 116 14.03 -9.04 0.91
C PHE A 116 14.30 -7.61 0.41
N MET A 117 14.91 -6.79 1.25
CA MET A 117 15.16 -5.39 0.91
C MET A 117 15.99 -5.28 -0.38
N GLN A 118 15.48 -4.48 -1.33
CA GLN A 118 16.11 -4.23 -2.64
C GLN A 118 16.27 -5.45 -3.54
N CYS A 119 15.42 -6.48 -3.41
CA CYS A 119 15.28 -7.55 -4.42
C CYS A 119 14.57 -6.99 -5.65
N SER A 120 15.30 -6.31 -6.52
CA SER A 120 14.76 -5.46 -7.61
C SER A 120 14.12 -6.23 -8.77
N MET A 121 14.28 -7.55 -8.85
CA MET A 121 13.63 -8.41 -9.86
C MET A 121 12.42 -9.18 -9.32
N LEU A 122 12.08 -9.01 -8.03
CA LEU A 122 10.91 -9.65 -7.43
C LEU A 122 9.66 -8.84 -7.75
N HIS A 123 8.88 -9.29 -8.75
CA HIS A 123 7.71 -8.58 -9.28
C HIS A 123 6.38 -9.02 -8.69
N GLU A 124 6.30 -10.25 -8.20
CA GLU A 124 5.10 -10.77 -7.54
C GLU A 124 5.48 -11.65 -6.36
N ILE A 125 4.60 -11.71 -5.38
CA ILE A 125 4.78 -12.52 -4.19
C ILE A 125 3.43 -13.06 -3.71
N GLU A 126 3.40 -14.32 -3.34
CA GLU A 126 2.30 -14.94 -2.63
C GLU A 126 2.70 -15.17 -1.17
N ILE A 127 1.88 -14.65 -0.26
CA ILE A 127 2.07 -14.84 1.18
C ILE A 127 1.21 -16.02 1.61
N PRO A 128 1.81 -17.14 2.04
CA PRO A 128 1.07 -18.36 2.31
C PRO A 128 0.05 -18.22 3.46
N PRO A 129 -1.01 -19.06 3.48
CA PRO A 129 -2.13 -18.89 4.43
C PRO A 129 -1.75 -19.12 5.90
N GLN A 130 -0.64 -19.82 6.19
CA GLN A 130 -0.16 -19.97 7.57
C GLN A 130 0.57 -18.74 8.11
N VAL A 131 0.97 -17.80 7.25
CA VAL A 131 1.68 -16.59 7.66
C VAL A 131 0.73 -15.61 8.36
N ARG A 132 1.11 -15.20 9.57
CA ARG A 132 0.33 -14.32 10.44
C ARG A 132 0.88 -12.90 10.49
N ILE A 133 2.18 -12.75 10.30
CA ILE A 133 2.88 -11.46 10.45
C ILE A 133 3.87 -11.28 9.29
N ILE A 134 3.84 -10.07 8.70
CA ILE A 134 4.88 -9.59 7.80
C ILE A 134 5.65 -8.50 8.53
N GLY A 135 6.94 -8.70 8.69
CA GLY A 135 7.83 -7.86 9.50
C GLY A 135 8.16 -6.51 8.88
N GLU A 136 8.80 -5.67 9.69
CA GLU A 136 9.21 -4.32 9.31
C GLU A 136 10.17 -4.36 8.12
N SER A 137 9.87 -3.54 7.09
CA SER A 137 10.69 -3.40 5.87
C SER A 137 10.93 -4.72 5.11
N ALA A 138 10.12 -5.77 5.33
CA ALA A 138 10.37 -7.11 4.78
C ALA A 138 10.59 -7.10 3.26
N PHE A 139 9.85 -6.30 2.51
CA PHE A 139 9.92 -6.16 1.05
C PHE A 139 10.23 -4.72 0.61
N LEU A 140 10.96 -3.96 1.43
CA LEU A 140 11.32 -2.57 1.13
C LEU A 140 12.16 -2.48 -0.16
N GLY A 141 11.74 -1.64 -1.10
CA GLY A 141 12.49 -1.37 -2.34
C GLY A 141 12.53 -2.53 -3.34
N THR A 142 11.53 -3.44 -3.27
CA THR A 142 11.32 -4.48 -4.28
C THR A 142 10.55 -3.93 -5.48
N ALA A 143 10.57 -4.65 -6.62
CA ALA A 143 9.75 -4.32 -7.78
C ALA A 143 8.33 -4.93 -7.72
N ILE A 144 7.90 -5.42 -6.56
CA ILE A 144 6.60 -6.09 -6.42
C ILE A 144 5.49 -5.15 -6.87
N SER A 145 4.74 -5.59 -7.88
CA SER A 145 3.54 -4.93 -8.40
C SER A 145 2.26 -5.70 -8.05
N LYS A 146 2.40 -6.97 -7.68
CA LYS A 146 1.30 -7.85 -7.30
C LYS A 146 1.65 -8.65 -6.06
N VAL A 147 0.77 -8.58 -5.06
CA VAL A 147 0.86 -9.38 -3.84
C VAL A 147 -0.45 -10.10 -3.61
N THR A 148 -0.35 -11.37 -3.24
CA THR A 148 -1.51 -12.20 -2.86
C THR A 148 -1.43 -12.50 -1.37
N PHE A 149 -2.48 -12.10 -0.63
CA PHE A 149 -2.65 -12.42 0.78
C PHE A 149 -3.77 -13.43 0.97
N HIS A 150 -3.68 -14.23 2.02
CA HIS A 150 -4.70 -15.19 2.43
C HIS A 150 -5.26 -14.85 3.80
N GLU A 151 -6.41 -15.42 4.15
CA GLU A 151 -6.94 -15.35 5.51
C GLU A 151 -5.97 -16.00 6.50
N GLY A 152 -5.87 -15.41 7.70
CA GLY A 152 -4.89 -15.78 8.73
C GLY A 152 -3.84 -14.70 8.95
N LEU A 153 -3.52 -13.87 7.95
CA LEU A 153 -2.64 -12.72 8.11
C LEU A 153 -3.31 -11.68 9.02
N THR A 154 -2.64 -11.36 10.12
CA THR A 154 -3.17 -10.44 11.15
C THR A 154 -2.44 -9.12 11.24
N GLN A 155 -1.17 -9.08 10.84
CA GLN A 155 -0.33 -7.89 10.96
C GLN A 155 0.61 -7.72 9.77
N ILE A 156 0.70 -6.50 9.27
CA ILE A 156 1.72 -6.02 8.35
C ILE A 156 2.43 -4.86 9.05
N MET A 157 3.73 -4.98 9.27
CA MET A 157 4.49 -4.00 10.05
C MET A 157 4.93 -2.80 9.20
N ASP A 158 5.55 -1.80 9.84
CA ASP A 158 5.99 -0.55 9.23
C ASP A 158 6.86 -0.79 7.98
N TYR A 159 6.62 -0.03 6.93
CA TYR A 159 7.42 -0.02 5.69
C TYR A 159 7.47 -1.35 4.92
N ALA A 160 6.64 -2.34 5.26
CA ALA A 160 6.75 -3.70 4.73
C ALA A 160 6.86 -3.77 3.20
N PHE A 161 6.10 -2.97 2.45
CA PHE A 161 6.13 -2.86 0.98
C PHE A 161 6.48 -1.45 0.50
N LYS A 162 7.16 -0.66 1.32
CA LYS A 162 7.56 0.70 0.92
C LYS A 162 8.49 0.66 -0.29
N GLN A 163 8.32 1.61 -1.21
CA GLN A 163 9.05 1.68 -2.48
C GLN A 163 8.84 0.46 -3.41
N SER A 164 7.72 -0.26 -3.24
CA SER A 164 7.25 -1.25 -4.21
C SER A 164 6.47 -0.59 -5.36
N CYS A 165 6.09 -1.38 -6.37
CA CYS A 165 5.30 -0.93 -7.52
C CYS A 165 3.80 -1.23 -7.36
N ILE A 166 3.34 -1.63 -6.17
CA ILE A 166 1.95 -1.99 -5.90
C ILE A 166 1.05 -0.76 -6.03
N LYS A 167 -0.01 -0.85 -6.85
CA LYS A 167 -1.03 0.19 -7.02
C LYS A 167 -2.38 -0.22 -6.47
N GLU A 168 -2.64 -1.49 -6.45
CA GLU A 168 -3.88 -2.08 -5.95
C GLU A 168 -3.56 -3.25 -5.03
N VAL A 169 -4.30 -3.38 -3.94
CA VAL A 169 -4.14 -4.49 -3.00
C VAL A 169 -5.48 -4.97 -2.47
N THR A 170 -5.60 -6.27 -2.27
CA THR A 170 -6.71 -6.89 -1.53
C THR A 170 -6.21 -7.35 -0.17
N LEU A 171 -6.81 -6.83 0.89
CA LEU A 171 -6.45 -7.12 2.28
C LEU A 171 -7.46 -8.10 2.89
N PRO A 172 -7.01 -9.19 3.54
CA PRO A 172 -7.88 -10.21 4.10
C PRO A 172 -8.69 -9.69 5.30
N ALA A 173 -9.83 -10.32 5.58
CA ALA A 173 -10.70 -9.94 6.69
C ALA A 173 -10.04 -10.17 8.07
N SER A 174 -9.08 -11.08 8.15
CA SER A 174 -8.29 -11.35 9.34
C SER A 174 -7.31 -10.25 9.73
N LEU A 175 -6.98 -9.31 8.81
CA LEU A 175 -5.98 -8.26 9.06
C LEU A 175 -6.48 -7.24 10.09
N LYS A 176 -5.72 -7.08 11.19
CA LYS A 176 -6.05 -6.19 12.31
C LYS A 176 -5.18 -4.94 12.34
N TYR A 177 -3.93 -5.06 11.93
CA TYR A 177 -2.95 -3.98 11.99
C TYR A 177 -2.18 -3.86 10.68
N ILE A 178 -1.95 -2.62 10.26
CA ILE A 178 -1.12 -2.29 9.11
C ILE A 178 -0.24 -1.09 9.47
N GLY A 179 1.06 -1.27 9.41
CA GLY A 179 2.06 -0.30 9.81
C GLY A 179 2.19 0.86 8.84
N ARG A 180 2.75 1.96 9.32
CA ARG A 180 2.92 3.20 8.57
C ARG A 180 3.70 2.98 7.29
N GLN A 181 3.29 3.68 6.22
CA GLN A 181 3.96 3.65 4.92
C GLN A 181 4.24 2.23 4.39
N SER A 182 3.39 1.25 4.75
CA SER A 182 3.50 -0.10 4.21
C SER A 182 3.13 -0.14 2.73
N PHE A 183 2.16 0.66 2.31
CA PHE A 183 1.68 0.75 0.94
C PHE A 183 1.52 2.19 0.46
N PRO A 184 2.57 3.01 0.43
CA PRO A 184 2.46 4.38 -0.02
C PRO A 184 2.16 4.42 -1.53
N GLY A 185 1.30 5.34 -1.93
CA GLY A 185 1.04 5.60 -3.36
C GLY A 185 0.04 4.65 -4.03
N MET A 186 -0.82 3.99 -3.25
CA MET A 186 -1.90 3.12 -3.73
C MET A 186 -2.97 3.90 -4.49
N ASP A 187 -3.54 3.29 -5.53
CA ASP A 187 -4.71 3.82 -6.23
C ASP A 187 -6.00 3.25 -5.68
N SER A 188 -5.99 1.96 -5.30
CA SER A 188 -7.12 1.33 -4.64
C SER A 188 -6.72 0.26 -3.61
N VAL A 189 -7.57 0.13 -2.59
CA VAL A 189 -7.50 -0.93 -1.58
C VAL A 189 -8.85 -1.64 -1.54
N THR A 190 -8.84 -2.95 -1.64
CA THR A 190 -10.03 -3.79 -1.43
C THR A 190 -9.91 -4.46 -0.06
N LEU A 191 -10.86 -4.21 0.82
CA LEU A 191 -10.97 -4.87 2.12
C LEU A 191 -11.99 -6.01 2.02
N LEU A 192 -11.64 -7.19 2.48
CA LEU A 192 -12.57 -8.32 2.58
C LEU A 192 -13.44 -8.24 3.86
N SER A 193 -13.28 -7.19 4.65
CA SER A 193 -14.07 -6.86 5.84
C SER A 193 -14.62 -5.44 5.75
N ASP A 194 -15.75 -5.18 6.39
CA ASP A 194 -16.27 -3.81 6.55
C ASP A 194 -15.45 -3.00 7.58
N ASN A 195 -14.67 -3.67 8.41
CA ASN A 195 -13.78 -3.02 9.35
C ASN A 195 -12.45 -2.70 8.69
N MET A 196 -12.04 -1.44 8.78
CA MET A 196 -10.68 -1.04 8.40
C MET A 196 -9.68 -1.52 9.44
N PRO A 197 -8.52 -2.10 9.04
CA PRO A 197 -7.46 -2.43 9.99
C PRO A 197 -6.90 -1.15 10.62
N TYR A 198 -6.46 -1.23 11.88
CA TYR A 198 -5.81 -0.10 12.55
C TYR A 198 -4.50 0.27 11.81
N GLY A 199 -4.28 1.56 11.61
CA GLY A 199 -3.10 2.08 10.89
C GLY A 199 -3.29 2.24 9.37
N ILE A 200 -4.51 2.01 8.85
CA ILE A 200 -4.77 2.06 7.39
C ILE A 200 -4.43 3.42 6.78
N ALA A 201 -4.74 4.53 7.49
CA ALA A 201 -4.46 5.86 6.96
C ALA A 201 -2.96 6.14 6.88
N GLU A 202 -2.18 5.85 7.92
CA GLU A 202 -0.72 5.98 7.90
C GLU A 202 -0.05 5.04 6.89
N ALA A 203 -0.66 3.87 6.65
CA ALA A 203 -0.11 2.86 5.75
C ALA A 203 -0.15 3.27 4.28
N ILE A 204 -1.26 3.87 3.82
CA ILE A 204 -1.53 4.09 2.39
C ILE A 204 -1.39 5.54 1.93
N THR A 205 -1.45 6.52 2.87
CA THR A 205 -1.38 7.95 2.52
C THR A 205 0.05 8.48 2.53
N SER A 206 0.22 9.68 1.99
CA SER A 206 1.51 10.39 1.94
C SER A 206 1.37 11.78 2.52
N ASN A 207 2.42 12.30 3.13
CA ASN A 207 2.54 13.69 3.54
C ASN A 207 3.25 14.58 2.52
N THR A 208 3.57 14.03 1.35
CA THR A 208 4.26 14.73 0.25
C THR A 208 3.46 14.59 -1.03
N ILE A 209 3.05 15.71 -1.60
CA ILE A 209 2.31 15.75 -2.86
C ILE A 209 3.27 15.39 -4.00
N GLN A 210 2.85 14.46 -4.85
CA GLN A 210 3.56 14.05 -6.05
C GLN A 210 2.76 14.47 -7.28
N ASP A 211 3.45 15.04 -8.26
CA ASP A 211 2.84 15.42 -9.53
C ASP A 211 2.31 14.18 -10.28
N ASN A 212 1.19 14.36 -10.95
CA ASN A 212 0.52 13.33 -11.77
C ASN A 212 -0.03 12.10 -11.01
N SER A 213 -0.07 12.12 -9.69
CA SER A 213 -0.72 11.04 -8.93
C SER A 213 -2.19 11.38 -8.63
N PRO A 214 -3.08 10.37 -8.60
CA PRO A 214 -4.47 10.59 -8.17
C PRO A 214 -4.52 11.23 -6.78
N ILE A 215 -5.46 12.14 -6.57
CA ILE A 215 -5.58 12.92 -5.32
C ILE A 215 -6.22 12.11 -4.19
N TYR A 216 -6.93 11.05 -4.53
CA TYR A 216 -7.64 10.19 -3.58
C TYR A 216 -7.29 8.71 -3.80
N ILE A 217 -7.55 7.90 -2.80
CA ILE A 217 -7.44 6.44 -2.80
C ILE A 217 -8.85 5.88 -2.69
N LYS A 218 -9.18 4.91 -3.56
CA LYS A 218 -10.47 4.20 -3.51
C LYS A 218 -10.36 3.02 -2.55
N ILE A 219 -11.21 2.97 -1.52
CA ILE A 219 -11.29 1.85 -0.58
C ILE A 219 -12.63 1.14 -0.81
N LYS A 220 -12.56 -0.09 -1.28
CA LYS A 220 -13.72 -0.97 -1.51
C LYS A 220 -13.90 -1.87 -0.29
N LYS A 221 -15.10 -1.89 0.27
CA LYS A 221 -15.52 -2.79 1.37
C LYS A 221 -16.73 -3.60 0.93
N PRO A 222 -17.07 -4.72 1.59
CA PRO A 222 -18.26 -5.50 1.25
C PRO A 222 -19.55 -4.67 1.21
N ALA A 223 -19.78 -3.79 2.17
CA ALA A 223 -20.98 -2.98 2.26
C ALA A 223 -20.92 -1.64 1.51
N ALA A 224 -19.72 -1.08 1.27
CA ALA A 224 -19.58 0.27 0.73
C ALA A 224 -18.24 0.53 0.05
N THR A 225 -18.20 1.55 -0.79
CA THR A 225 -16.98 2.16 -1.27
C THR A 225 -16.82 3.54 -0.64
N VAL A 226 -15.60 3.85 -0.18
CA VAL A 226 -15.25 5.18 0.36
C VAL A 226 -14.01 5.72 -0.33
N PHE A 227 -13.83 7.05 -0.29
CA PHE A 227 -12.68 7.72 -0.88
C PHE A 227 -11.90 8.44 0.22
N MET A 228 -10.63 8.09 0.36
CA MET A 228 -9.70 8.72 1.30
C MET A 228 -8.77 9.67 0.53
N PRO A 229 -8.48 10.87 1.03
CA PRO A 229 -7.43 11.70 0.46
C PRO A 229 -6.10 10.94 0.40
N ARG A 230 -5.38 11.03 -0.71
CA ARG A 230 -4.04 10.45 -0.83
C ARG A 230 -3.03 11.18 0.04
N TYR A 231 -3.20 12.49 0.18
CA TYR A 231 -2.26 13.37 0.88
C TYR A 231 -2.87 13.87 2.17
N ILE A 232 -2.38 13.33 3.27
CA ILE A 232 -2.81 13.66 4.65
C ILE A 232 -1.56 14.01 5.45
N VAL A 233 -1.67 15.04 6.31
CA VAL A 233 -0.61 15.36 7.28
C VAL A 233 -0.45 14.18 8.25
N THR A 234 0.78 13.79 8.57
CA THR A 234 1.05 12.59 9.40
C THR A 234 0.27 12.60 10.73
N ALA A 235 0.21 13.74 11.42
CA ALA A 235 -0.54 13.84 12.69
C ALA A 235 -2.05 13.62 12.50
N ASP A 236 -2.59 14.06 11.36
CA ASP A 236 -4.01 13.85 11.01
C ASP A 236 -4.28 12.39 10.62
N ALA A 237 -3.33 11.71 9.96
CA ALA A 237 -3.43 10.29 9.63
C ALA A 237 -3.47 9.44 10.91
N VAL A 238 -2.58 9.69 11.88
CA VAL A 238 -2.61 9.04 13.21
C VAL A 238 -3.94 9.28 13.94
N THR A 239 -4.44 10.51 13.88
CA THR A 239 -5.73 10.87 14.49
C THR A 239 -6.88 10.12 13.81
N LEU A 240 -6.84 10.02 12.47
CA LEU A 240 -7.84 9.31 11.69
C LEU A 240 -7.84 7.81 12.03
N ASP A 241 -6.67 7.16 12.09
CA ASP A 241 -6.56 5.75 12.45
C ASP A 241 -7.12 5.47 13.84
N THR A 242 -6.83 6.34 14.81
CA THR A 242 -7.39 6.25 16.16
C THR A 242 -8.92 6.32 16.16
N ARG A 243 -9.50 7.23 15.36
CA ARG A 243 -10.96 7.38 15.27
C ARG A 243 -11.64 6.22 14.52
N LEU A 244 -11.02 5.74 13.44
CA LEU A 244 -11.54 4.58 12.69
C LEU A 244 -11.53 3.29 13.52
N ALA A 245 -10.62 3.17 14.49
CA ALA A 245 -10.56 2.02 15.40
C ALA A 245 -11.71 1.99 16.41
N ILE A 246 -12.35 3.13 16.71
CA ILE A 246 -13.43 3.24 17.71
C ILE A 246 -14.77 3.05 16.98
N PRO A 247 -15.54 1.96 17.31
CA PRO A 247 -16.79 1.65 16.59
C PRO A 247 -17.80 2.80 16.55
N SER A 248 -17.96 3.54 17.66
CA SER A 248 -18.91 4.66 17.76
C SER A 248 -18.55 5.90 16.91
N PHE A 249 -17.31 6.02 16.47
CA PHE A 249 -16.84 7.13 15.63
C PHE A 249 -16.61 6.72 14.16
N ARG A 250 -16.49 5.44 13.90
CA ARG A 250 -16.09 4.90 12.58
C ARG A 250 -16.98 5.39 11.45
N GLU A 251 -18.28 5.14 11.53
CA GLU A 251 -19.23 5.49 10.47
C GLU A 251 -19.16 6.99 10.14
N LYS A 252 -19.19 7.84 11.17
CA LYS A 252 -19.08 9.28 10.99
C LYS A 252 -17.72 9.70 10.42
N CYS A 253 -16.62 9.02 10.79
CA CYS A 253 -15.29 9.29 10.23
C CYS A 253 -15.23 8.92 8.76
N GLU A 254 -15.82 7.78 8.37
CA GLU A 254 -15.86 7.33 6.98
C GLU A 254 -16.62 8.31 6.08
N GLU A 255 -17.70 8.93 6.57
CA GLU A 255 -18.43 9.99 5.86
C GLU A 255 -17.61 11.27 5.66
N LEU A 256 -16.62 11.52 6.52
CA LEU A 256 -15.83 12.74 6.58
C LEU A 256 -14.37 12.56 6.14
N LEU A 257 -14.01 11.43 5.52
CA LEU A 257 -12.63 11.14 5.12
C LEU A 257 -12.01 12.26 4.28
N TYR A 258 -12.77 12.90 3.39
CA TYR A 258 -12.31 14.00 2.57
C TYR A 258 -11.77 15.19 3.39
N ASP A 259 -12.24 15.38 4.63
CA ASP A 259 -11.86 16.53 5.46
C ASP A 259 -10.44 16.42 6.04
N TYR A 260 -9.81 15.26 5.94
CA TYR A 260 -8.43 15.02 6.35
C TYR A 260 -7.39 15.40 5.27
N GLY A 261 -7.80 15.75 4.04
CA GLY A 261 -6.89 16.20 2.99
C GLY A 261 -6.02 17.37 3.45
N MET A 262 -4.70 17.32 3.17
CA MET A 262 -3.75 18.32 3.67
C MET A 262 -3.93 19.71 3.09
N GLN A 263 -4.62 19.86 1.95
CA GLN A 263 -4.92 21.12 1.28
C GLN A 263 -6.41 21.20 0.90
N PRO A 264 -7.00 22.41 0.82
CA PRO A 264 -8.40 22.59 0.44
C PRO A 264 -8.76 21.91 -0.89
N GLU A 265 -7.91 22.01 -1.90
CA GLU A 265 -8.12 21.38 -3.21
C GLU A 265 -8.26 19.86 -3.09
N ILE A 266 -7.41 19.21 -2.28
CA ILE A 266 -7.43 17.75 -2.04
C ILE A 266 -8.76 17.38 -1.36
N LYS A 267 -9.19 18.15 -0.34
CA LYS A 267 -10.48 17.98 0.33
C LYS A 267 -11.64 18.04 -0.65
N TRP A 268 -11.67 19.11 -1.47
CA TRP A 268 -12.76 19.34 -2.41
C TRP A 268 -12.84 18.28 -3.50
N LYS A 269 -11.72 17.94 -4.13
CA LYS A 269 -11.66 16.89 -5.17
C LYS A 269 -12.04 15.52 -4.64
N THR A 270 -11.61 15.18 -3.41
CA THR A 270 -12.03 13.94 -2.73
C THR A 270 -13.53 13.95 -2.43
N ALA A 271 -14.07 15.05 -1.90
CA ALA A 271 -15.51 15.20 -1.64
C ALA A 271 -16.35 15.12 -2.92
N ILE A 272 -15.91 15.75 -4.01
CA ILE A 272 -16.55 15.67 -5.33
C ILE A 272 -16.59 14.22 -5.81
N LYS A 273 -15.49 13.49 -5.69
CA LYS A 273 -15.42 12.07 -6.05
C LYS A 273 -16.36 11.23 -5.20
N THR A 274 -16.38 11.46 -3.88
CA THR A 274 -17.33 10.80 -2.97
C THR A 274 -18.78 11.08 -3.38
N MET A 275 -19.12 12.35 -3.68
CA MET A 275 -20.48 12.71 -4.10
C MET A 275 -20.89 12.06 -5.42
N LYS A 276 -19.96 11.85 -6.36
CA LYS A 276 -20.21 11.20 -7.65
C LYS A 276 -20.51 9.71 -7.51
N GLU A 277 -19.74 8.99 -6.70
CA GLU A 277 -19.80 7.52 -6.64
C GLU A 277 -20.58 7.01 -5.42
N CYS A 278 -20.60 7.77 -4.32
CA CYS A 278 -21.20 7.38 -3.04
C CYS A 278 -21.94 8.57 -2.42
N PRO A 279 -23.01 9.12 -3.07
CA PRO A 279 -23.68 10.33 -2.63
C PRO A 279 -24.30 10.16 -1.24
N ASN A 280 -24.07 11.16 -0.37
CA ASN A 280 -24.70 11.28 0.94
C ASN A 280 -24.96 12.75 1.30
N ASP A 281 -25.84 12.99 2.27
CA ASP A 281 -26.24 14.35 2.64
C ASP A 281 -25.14 15.14 3.34
N THR A 282 -24.22 14.48 4.04
CA THR A 282 -23.07 15.08 4.71
C THR A 282 -22.15 15.73 3.69
N VAL A 283 -21.72 14.98 2.68
CA VAL A 283 -20.86 15.45 1.58
C VAL A 283 -21.59 16.52 0.76
N LYS A 284 -22.87 16.32 0.46
CA LYS A 284 -23.67 17.30 -0.27
C LYS A 284 -23.73 18.66 0.43
N THR A 285 -23.98 18.64 1.73
CA THR A 285 -24.01 19.85 2.57
C THR A 285 -22.65 20.55 2.60
N TYR A 286 -21.57 19.77 2.75
CA TYR A 286 -20.20 20.30 2.71
C TYR A 286 -19.91 20.99 1.37
N LEU A 287 -20.14 20.30 0.25
CA LEU A 287 -19.86 20.82 -1.10
C LEU A 287 -20.67 22.08 -1.41
N ARG A 288 -21.94 22.16 -0.95
CA ARG A 288 -22.74 23.38 -1.05
C ARG A 288 -22.10 24.56 -0.33
N ARG A 289 -21.63 24.33 0.90
CA ARG A 289 -20.99 25.37 1.73
C ARG A 289 -19.73 25.92 1.08
N VAL A 290 -18.90 25.08 0.46
CA VAL A 290 -17.61 25.45 -0.14
C VAL A 290 -17.68 25.70 -1.64
N SER A 291 -18.87 25.67 -2.25
CA SER A 291 -19.07 25.74 -3.71
C SER A 291 -18.40 26.95 -4.38
N LYS A 292 -18.43 28.14 -3.75
CA LYS A 292 -17.78 29.34 -4.28
C LYS A 292 -16.26 29.16 -4.44
N ASN A 293 -15.62 28.51 -3.47
CA ASN A 293 -14.18 28.28 -3.49
C ASN A 293 -13.81 27.21 -4.54
N ILE A 294 -14.64 26.17 -4.68
CA ILE A 294 -14.45 25.13 -5.71
C ILE A 294 -14.52 25.75 -7.11
N ILE A 295 -15.52 26.61 -7.34
CA ILE A 295 -15.69 27.30 -8.62
C ILE A 295 -14.46 28.18 -8.91
N ALA A 296 -14.01 28.97 -7.93
CA ALA A 296 -12.83 29.81 -8.06
C ALA A 296 -11.60 28.97 -8.41
N MET A 297 -11.37 27.87 -7.71
CA MET A 297 -10.26 26.94 -7.97
C MET A 297 -10.27 26.44 -9.42
N TYR A 298 -11.39 25.91 -9.92
CA TYR A 298 -11.46 25.41 -11.29
C TYR A 298 -11.26 26.51 -12.34
N MET A 299 -11.74 27.74 -12.07
CA MET A 299 -11.50 28.87 -12.96
C MET A 299 -10.03 29.31 -12.97
N GLU A 300 -9.36 29.36 -11.82
CA GLU A 300 -7.93 29.67 -11.71
C GLU A 300 -7.04 28.62 -12.39
N LEU A 301 -7.44 27.36 -12.32
CA LEU A 301 -6.73 26.25 -12.99
C LEU A 301 -7.08 26.13 -14.48
N ASN A 302 -8.01 26.90 -15.03
CA ASN A 302 -8.60 26.73 -16.35
C ASN A 302 -9.14 25.30 -16.60
N ASP A 303 -9.60 24.62 -15.55
CA ASP A 303 -10.17 23.26 -15.61
C ASP A 303 -11.68 23.31 -15.86
N GLU A 304 -12.06 23.58 -17.13
CA GLU A 304 -13.47 23.60 -17.53
C GLU A 304 -14.16 22.25 -17.30
N THR A 305 -13.46 21.15 -17.53
CA THR A 305 -13.99 19.80 -17.35
C THR A 305 -14.34 19.54 -15.89
N GLY A 306 -13.45 19.86 -14.97
CA GLY A 306 -13.71 19.75 -13.54
C GLY A 306 -14.87 20.62 -13.06
N LEU A 307 -14.98 21.84 -13.59
CA LEU A 307 -16.09 22.75 -13.29
C LEU A 307 -17.43 22.22 -13.80
N ILE A 308 -17.47 21.72 -15.03
CA ILE A 308 -18.67 21.09 -15.62
C ILE A 308 -19.09 19.87 -14.81
N ASP A 309 -18.14 19.04 -14.43
CA ASP A 309 -18.36 17.87 -13.59
C ASP A 309 -18.94 18.25 -12.23
N PHE A 310 -18.48 19.35 -11.63
CA PHE A 310 -19.03 19.86 -10.39
C PHE A 310 -20.48 20.39 -10.56
N ILE A 311 -20.76 21.10 -11.66
CA ILE A 311 -22.12 21.58 -11.98
C ILE A 311 -23.09 20.41 -12.16
N LYS A 312 -22.67 19.32 -12.84
CA LYS A 312 -23.45 18.11 -13.06
C LYS A 312 -23.86 17.38 -11.79
N LEU A 313 -23.22 17.64 -10.64
CA LEU A 313 -23.65 17.07 -9.36
C LEU A 313 -25.05 17.56 -8.93
N GLY A 314 -25.57 18.62 -9.53
CA GLY A 314 -26.92 19.15 -9.23
C GLY A 314 -27.06 19.70 -7.80
N ILE A 315 -25.96 20.03 -7.14
CA ILE A 315 -25.95 20.48 -5.74
C ILE A 315 -25.93 22.00 -5.59
N MET A 316 -25.63 22.73 -6.67
CA MET A 316 -25.53 24.19 -6.66
C MET A 316 -26.91 24.84 -6.53
N THR A 317 -26.98 25.93 -5.77
CA THR A 317 -28.22 26.75 -5.71
C THR A 317 -28.41 27.56 -6.99
N PRO A 318 -29.64 27.96 -7.34
CA PRO A 318 -29.90 28.82 -8.50
C PRO A 318 -29.04 30.06 -8.51
N LYS A 319 -28.87 30.73 -7.36
CA LYS A 319 -28.02 31.91 -7.20
C LYS A 319 -26.54 31.58 -7.50
N ALA A 320 -26.03 30.44 -7.01
CA ALA A 320 -24.65 30.02 -7.29
C ALA A 320 -24.42 29.73 -8.78
N LEU A 321 -25.40 29.15 -9.46
CA LEU A 321 -25.37 28.95 -10.92
C LEU A 321 -25.36 30.28 -11.68
N ASP A 322 -26.20 31.25 -11.29
CA ASP A 322 -26.23 32.59 -11.90
C ASP A 322 -24.88 33.34 -11.73
N ASP A 323 -24.32 33.29 -10.53
CA ASP A 323 -23.01 33.92 -10.24
C ASP A 323 -21.89 33.25 -11.02
N THR A 324 -21.95 31.90 -11.17
CA THR A 324 -20.98 31.14 -11.96
C THR A 324 -21.11 31.45 -13.45
N TYR A 325 -22.33 31.60 -13.96
CA TYR A 325 -22.58 31.98 -15.36
C TYR A 325 -21.97 33.35 -15.70
N LYS A 326 -22.13 34.36 -14.82
CA LYS A 326 -21.52 35.69 -15.02
C LYS A 326 -20.01 35.60 -15.11
N LYS A 327 -19.37 34.86 -14.19
CA LYS A 327 -17.91 34.64 -14.19
C LYS A 327 -17.44 33.85 -15.43
N ALA A 328 -18.17 32.81 -15.83
CA ALA A 328 -17.87 32.06 -17.04
C ALA A 328 -17.93 32.94 -18.30
N LYS A 329 -18.92 33.84 -18.35
CA LYS A 329 -19.05 34.83 -19.44
C LYS A 329 -17.87 35.81 -19.49
N GLU A 330 -17.45 36.33 -18.32
CA GLU A 330 -16.30 37.24 -18.20
C GLU A 330 -14.99 36.56 -18.66
N ASN A 331 -14.85 35.24 -18.43
CA ASN A 331 -13.68 34.45 -18.81
C ASN A 331 -13.82 33.76 -20.18
N GLY A 332 -14.92 33.96 -20.92
CA GLY A 332 -15.11 33.35 -22.24
C GLY A 332 -15.37 31.84 -22.26
N LEU A 333 -15.78 31.26 -21.13
CA LEU A 333 -15.96 29.80 -20.96
C LEU A 333 -17.33 29.34 -21.54
N THR A 334 -17.44 29.29 -22.86
CA THR A 334 -18.71 29.05 -23.57
C THR A 334 -19.31 27.67 -23.25
N THR A 335 -18.48 26.62 -23.10
CA THR A 335 -18.93 25.28 -22.77
C THR A 335 -19.57 25.25 -21.38
N VAL A 336 -18.93 25.87 -20.38
CA VAL A 336 -19.45 25.98 -19.02
C VAL A 336 -20.77 26.72 -19.00
N MET A 337 -20.89 27.83 -19.76
CA MET A 337 -22.14 28.58 -19.89
C MET A 337 -23.31 27.74 -20.42
N ALA A 338 -23.04 26.88 -21.44
CA ALA A 338 -24.05 26.00 -22.00
C ALA A 338 -24.56 25.00 -20.95
N TYR A 339 -23.67 24.36 -20.19
CA TYR A 339 -24.03 23.43 -19.11
C TYR A 339 -24.79 24.11 -17.96
N ILE A 340 -24.47 25.35 -17.61
CA ILE A 340 -25.24 26.08 -16.59
C ILE A 340 -26.66 26.36 -17.09
N CYS A 341 -26.82 26.73 -18.35
CA CYS A 341 -28.14 26.95 -18.93
C CYS A 341 -29.00 25.67 -18.94
N GLU A 342 -28.40 24.50 -19.18
CA GLU A 342 -29.03 23.19 -19.10
C GLU A 342 -29.46 22.88 -17.66
N ALA A 343 -28.53 22.98 -16.70
CA ALA A 343 -28.81 22.75 -15.28
C ALA A 343 -29.92 23.68 -14.70
N GLN A 344 -30.05 24.90 -15.22
CA GLN A 344 -31.12 25.83 -14.82
C GLN A 344 -32.50 25.45 -15.40
N LYS A 345 -32.55 24.81 -16.57
CA LYS A 345 -33.80 24.28 -17.13
C LYS A 345 -34.35 23.11 -16.30
N ASP A 346 -33.46 22.22 -15.89
CA ASP A 346 -33.82 21.04 -15.07
C ASP A 346 -34.38 21.47 -13.71
N THR A 347 -33.84 22.52 -13.10
CA THR A 347 -34.35 23.07 -11.83
C THR A 347 -35.70 23.78 -11.98
N LYS A 348 -36.04 24.33 -13.15
CA LYS A 348 -37.36 24.98 -13.43
C LYS A 348 -38.42 23.94 -13.81
N GLY A 349 -38.06 22.85 -14.50
CA GLY A 349 -38.96 21.78 -14.87
C GLY A 349 -39.49 20.98 -13.69
N SER A 350 -38.71 20.81 -12.62
CA SER A 350 -39.14 20.11 -11.40
C SER A 350 -40.12 20.91 -10.53
N ASN A 351 -40.21 22.23 -10.69
CA ASN A 351 -41.19 23.08 -9.99
C ASN A 351 -42.53 23.27 -10.72
N SER A 352 -42.64 22.79 -11.96
CA SER A 352 -43.91 22.92 -12.74
C SER A 352 -44.84 21.70 -12.64
N SER A 353 -44.51 20.66 -11.89
CA SER A 353 -45.34 19.46 -11.71
C SER A 353 -46.16 19.44 -10.40
N PHE A 354 -46.20 20.56 -9.65
CA PHE A 354 -47.11 20.70 -8.49
C PHE A 354 -48.00 21.94 -8.64
N SER A 355 -48.88 21.93 -9.65
CA SER A 355 -50.05 22.76 -9.65
C SER A 355 -51.09 22.19 -10.63
N LEU A 356 -51.84 21.21 -10.15
CA LEU A 356 -53.24 20.92 -10.53
C LEU A 356 -53.91 20.18 -9.39
#